data_22b34a6014b5bde1c0262b66d99d8a5a
#
_entry.id   22b34a6014b5bde1c0262b66d99d8a5a
#
_cell.length_a   1.000
_cell.length_b   1.000
_cell.length_c   1.000
_cell.angle_alpha   90.00
_cell.angle_beta   90.00
_cell.angle_gamma   90.00
#
_symmetry.space_group_name_H-M   'P 1'
#
loop_
_entity.id
_entity.type
_entity.pdbx_description
1 polymer ?
#
loop_
_entity_poly.entity_id
_entity_poly.type
_entity_poly.pdbx_seq_one_letter_code
_entity_poly.pdbx_strand_id
1 'polypeptide(L)'
;MSKFDSPDPLQFRPATAKRRRRMLALSALALSVAALAGAAIGTWSTDAAHAQGPAHAQMRSDSEEPAKTASDPAIPAASVAAVNEALGSLSGGHTLDELRRTPLPGILEARIGTDLIYIDETGRYIFMNGDLIDLQSRRNLTQERVDDLMAIDFGDLPLELAFEQVNGKGERRIAVFEDPNCGYCKRLRADLLKLDNVTIHTFPMAFLAADSESKARKALCAPDKAQAWNELLVHGKVPDNAGTCDTSIEAVRELTRKLGITGTPVVFFPNGRRLVGYVPPARFSQMLAEYSAR
;
A
#
# COMPACT_ATOMS: atom_id res chain seq x y z
N MET A 1 -27.25 12.96 -46.45
CA MET A 1 -26.58 11.64 -46.39
C MET A 1 -25.12 11.91 -46.11
N SER A 2 -24.74 11.96 -44.87
CA SER A 2 -23.36 12.17 -44.44
C SER A 2 -22.87 10.87 -43.83
N LYS A 3 -21.79 10.29 -44.41
CA LYS A 3 -21.17 9.07 -43.94
C LYS A 3 -20.38 9.36 -42.64
N PHE A 4 -20.76 8.70 -41.55
CA PHE A 4 -19.95 8.58 -40.35
C PHE A 4 -18.86 7.52 -40.63
N ASP A 5 -17.62 7.97 -40.69
CA ASP A 5 -16.45 7.09 -40.61
C ASP A 5 -16.24 6.71 -39.14
N SER A 6 -16.39 5.43 -38.84
CA SER A 6 -16.03 4.84 -37.56
C SER A 6 -14.53 4.57 -37.54
N PRO A 7 -13.81 4.92 -36.45
CA PRO A 7 -12.42 4.52 -36.31
C PRO A 7 -12.32 3.02 -35.93
N ASP A 8 -11.44 2.32 -36.63
CA ASP A 8 -11.09 0.90 -36.45
C ASP A 8 -10.47 0.64 -35.07
N PRO A 9 -11.06 -0.22 -34.22
CA PRO A 9 -10.45 -0.62 -32.96
C PRO A 9 -9.49 -1.79 -33.21
N LEU A 10 -8.26 -1.67 -32.79
CA LEU A 10 -7.20 -2.69 -32.72
C LEU A 10 -6.00 -2.46 -33.65
N GLN A 11 -5.22 -1.42 -33.34
CA GLN A 11 -3.81 -1.43 -33.69
C GLN A 11 -2.94 -1.43 -32.43
N PHE A 12 -2.66 -2.62 -31.91
CA PHE A 12 -1.59 -2.85 -30.96
C PHE A 12 -0.24 -2.65 -31.67
N ARG A 13 0.43 -1.52 -31.42
CA ARG A 13 1.82 -1.32 -31.80
C ARG A 13 2.72 -1.82 -30.66
N PRO A 14 3.57 -2.84 -30.89
CA PRO A 14 4.56 -3.23 -29.88
C PRO A 14 5.64 -2.15 -29.79
N ALA A 15 5.92 -1.70 -28.57
CA ALA A 15 7.03 -0.81 -28.26
C ALA A 15 8.35 -1.54 -28.50
N THR A 16 9.11 -1.11 -29.52
CA THR A 16 10.46 -1.61 -29.79
C THR A 16 11.44 -1.06 -28.74
N ALA A 17 11.82 -1.92 -27.80
CA ALA A 17 12.89 -1.63 -26.84
C ALA A 17 14.25 -1.62 -27.59
N LYS A 18 14.85 -0.45 -27.76
CA LYS A 18 16.24 -0.29 -28.20
C LYS A 18 17.19 -0.77 -27.11
N ARG A 19 17.66 -2.00 -27.25
CA ARG A 19 18.72 -2.61 -26.44
C ARG A 19 20.07 -1.95 -26.78
N ARG A 20 20.50 -0.99 -25.96
CA ARG A 20 21.90 -0.52 -26.00
C ARG A 20 22.82 -1.56 -25.36
N ARG A 21 23.56 -2.29 -26.22
CA ARG A 21 24.73 -3.08 -25.80
C ARG A 21 25.82 -2.12 -25.34
N ARG A 22 26.20 -2.13 -24.06
CA ARG A 22 27.48 -1.62 -23.57
C ARG A 22 28.43 -2.77 -23.43
N MET A 23 29.52 -2.72 -24.20
CA MET A 23 30.68 -3.60 -24.12
C MET A 23 31.36 -3.44 -22.76
N LEU A 24 31.59 -4.55 -22.06
CA LEU A 24 32.48 -4.64 -20.93
C LEU A 24 33.90 -4.86 -21.45
N ALA A 25 34.78 -3.91 -21.17
CA ALA A 25 36.21 -4.10 -21.32
C ALA A 25 36.76 -4.81 -20.09
N LEU A 26 37.34 -5.96 -20.29
CA LEU A 26 38.15 -6.70 -19.33
C LEU A 26 39.48 -6.00 -19.12
N SER A 27 39.85 -5.75 -17.87
CA SER A 27 41.24 -5.53 -17.49
C SER A 27 41.56 -6.38 -16.28
N ALA A 28 42.30 -7.44 -16.53
CA ALA A 28 42.95 -8.28 -15.53
C ALA A 28 44.22 -7.58 -15.02
N LEU A 29 44.43 -7.55 -13.72
CA LEU A 29 45.77 -7.43 -13.13
C LEU A 29 45.86 -8.35 -11.90
N ALA A 30 46.79 -9.24 -12.00
CA ALA A 30 47.15 -10.23 -10.97
C ALA A 30 48.36 -9.71 -10.14
N LEU A 31 48.73 -10.48 -9.08
CA LEU A 31 49.94 -10.48 -8.24
C LEU A 31 49.75 -9.74 -6.90
N SER A 32 50.25 -10.22 -5.74
CA SER A 32 50.90 -11.46 -5.27
C SER A 32 51.04 -11.38 -3.76
N VAL A 33 50.92 -12.53 -3.09
CA VAL A 33 51.72 -13.11 -1.99
C VAL A 33 52.28 -12.21 -0.87
N ALA A 34 51.96 -12.52 0.40
CA ALA A 34 52.91 -12.91 1.41
C ALA A 34 52.23 -13.43 2.70
N ALA A 35 52.58 -14.65 3.05
CA ALA A 35 52.32 -15.29 4.34
C ALA A 35 53.28 -14.76 5.40
N LEU A 36 52.85 -14.64 6.65
CA LEU A 36 53.73 -14.79 7.82
C LEU A 36 52.90 -15.34 8.99
N ALA A 37 53.41 -16.46 9.49
CA ALA A 37 52.97 -17.21 10.64
C ALA A 37 53.32 -16.49 11.95
N GLY A 38 52.53 -16.66 12.98
CA GLY A 38 52.86 -16.28 14.35
C GLY A 38 51.97 -17.03 15.33
N ALA A 39 52.48 -18.16 15.82
CA ALA A 39 51.89 -18.94 16.88
C ALA A 39 52.10 -18.25 18.24
N ALA A 40 51.08 -18.18 19.07
CA ALA A 40 51.21 -18.00 20.50
C ALA A 40 50.19 -18.90 21.20
N ILE A 41 50.76 -19.93 21.82
CA ILE A 41 50.11 -20.90 22.71
C ILE A 41 49.95 -20.21 24.07
N GLY A 42 48.72 -20.06 24.52
CA GLY A 42 48.40 -19.65 25.88
C GLY A 42 47.45 -20.66 26.51
N THR A 43 47.95 -21.55 27.30
CA THR A 43 47.21 -22.46 28.19
C THR A 43 46.65 -21.67 29.35
N TRP A 44 45.33 -21.73 29.54
CA TRP A 44 44.72 -21.34 30.81
C TRP A 44 43.79 -22.45 31.29
N SER A 45 44.02 -22.77 32.56
CA SER A 45 43.48 -23.88 33.32
C SER A 45 41.99 -23.74 33.62
N THR A 46 41.39 -24.90 33.70
CA THR A 46 40.08 -25.20 34.21
C THR A 46 39.88 -24.75 35.65
N ASP A 47 38.79 -24.00 35.88
CA ASP A 47 38.08 -24.04 37.16
C ASP A 47 36.58 -24.18 36.91
N ALA A 48 36.07 -25.30 37.40
CA ALA A 48 34.67 -25.65 37.34
C ALA A 48 33.90 -24.96 38.46
N ALA A 49 33.01 -24.06 38.15
CA ALA A 49 31.97 -23.63 39.07
C ALA A 49 30.62 -23.96 38.47
N HIS A 50 29.95 -24.94 39.07
CA HIS A 50 28.56 -25.28 38.80
C HIS A 50 27.64 -24.13 39.18
N ALA A 51 27.04 -23.48 38.17
CA ALA A 51 25.86 -22.66 38.35
C ALA A 51 24.72 -23.33 37.57
N GLN A 52 23.77 -23.92 38.29
CA GLN A 52 22.52 -24.42 37.75
C GLN A 52 21.71 -23.20 37.26
N GLY A 53 21.64 -22.98 35.96
CA GLY A 53 20.73 -22.05 35.34
C GLY A 53 19.29 -22.64 35.27
N PRO A 54 18.25 -21.79 35.27
CA PRO A 54 16.88 -22.24 35.28
C PRO A 54 16.51 -22.96 34.00
N ALA A 55 15.65 -23.97 34.17
CA ALA A 55 15.11 -24.86 33.16
C ALA A 55 14.68 -24.08 31.90
N HIS A 56 15.26 -24.43 30.76
CA HIS A 56 14.70 -24.10 29.46
C HIS A 56 13.29 -24.65 29.37
N ALA A 57 12.31 -23.76 29.44
CA ALA A 57 10.96 -24.05 28.99
C ALA A 57 11.08 -24.44 27.51
N GLN A 58 10.83 -25.71 27.22
CA GLN A 58 10.64 -26.19 25.86
C GLN A 58 9.48 -25.41 25.27
N MET A 59 9.78 -24.48 24.38
CA MET A 59 8.79 -23.97 23.44
C MET A 59 8.27 -25.17 22.67
N ARG A 60 7.05 -25.57 22.99
CA ARG A 60 6.28 -26.44 22.14
C ARG A 60 6.21 -25.72 20.79
N SER A 61 6.75 -26.34 19.77
CA SER A 61 6.40 -26.02 18.39
C SER A 61 4.94 -26.41 18.24
N ASP A 62 4.06 -25.47 18.49
CA ASP A 62 2.70 -25.56 18.00
C ASP A 62 2.84 -25.62 16.48
N SER A 63 2.69 -26.84 15.95
CA SER A 63 2.48 -27.07 14.53
C SER A 63 1.22 -26.28 14.17
N GLU A 64 1.43 -25.12 13.57
CA GLU A 64 0.38 -24.28 13.01
C GLU A 64 -0.38 -25.16 12.01
N GLU A 65 -1.56 -25.61 12.42
CA GLU A 65 -2.51 -26.28 11.55
C GLU A 65 -2.78 -25.30 10.39
N PRO A 66 -2.67 -25.71 9.11
CA PRO A 66 -2.84 -24.81 8.00
C PRO A 66 -4.18 -24.10 8.15
N ALA A 67 -4.16 -22.77 8.15
CA ALA A 67 -5.33 -21.93 8.32
C ALA A 67 -6.44 -22.43 7.37
N LYS A 68 -7.56 -22.84 7.95
CA LYS A 68 -8.67 -23.44 7.20
C LYS A 68 -9.24 -22.37 6.28
N THR A 69 -9.13 -22.56 4.97
CA THR A 69 -9.68 -21.65 3.96
C THR A 69 -11.13 -21.31 4.29
N ALA A 70 -11.43 -20.01 4.45
CA ALA A 70 -12.80 -19.55 4.60
C ALA A 70 -13.50 -19.64 3.23
N SER A 71 -14.45 -20.54 3.07
CA SER A 71 -15.21 -20.68 1.83
C SER A 71 -16.70 -20.45 2.06
N ASP A 72 -17.36 -19.83 1.08
CA ASP A 72 -18.81 -19.70 1.06
C ASP A 72 -19.44 -21.12 1.11
N PRO A 73 -20.28 -21.43 2.11
CA PRO A 73 -20.87 -22.77 2.27
C PRO A 73 -21.73 -23.23 1.09
N ALA A 74 -22.12 -22.32 0.20
CA ALA A 74 -22.83 -22.66 -1.02
C ALA A 74 -21.93 -23.18 -2.15
N ILE A 75 -20.58 -23.12 -2.00
CA ILE A 75 -19.64 -23.65 -2.98
C ILE A 75 -19.46 -25.14 -2.76
N PRO A 76 -19.62 -25.99 -3.80
CA PRO A 76 -19.41 -27.43 -3.67
C PRO A 76 -17.99 -27.77 -3.19
N ALA A 77 -17.88 -28.74 -2.29
CA ALA A 77 -16.57 -29.17 -1.78
C ALA A 77 -15.60 -29.62 -2.88
N ALA A 78 -16.11 -30.20 -3.96
CA ALA A 78 -15.31 -30.58 -5.12
C ALA A 78 -14.66 -29.37 -5.80
N SER A 79 -15.41 -28.27 -5.93
CA SER A 79 -14.88 -27.01 -6.50
C SER A 79 -13.84 -26.38 -5.57
N VAL A 80 -14.06 -26.40 -4.26
CA VAL A 80 -13.07 -25.94 -3.28
C VAL A 80 -11.76 -26.72 -3.40
N ALA A 81 -11.85 -28.06 -3.53
CA ALA A 81 -10.68 -28.92 -3.69
C ALA A 81 -9.94 -28.64 -5.00
N ALA A 82 -10.67 -28.52 -6.12
CA ALA A 82 -10.09 -28.24 -7.44
C ALA A 82 -9.37 -26.89 -7.48
N VAL A 83 -9.98 -25.86 -6.89
CA VAL A 83 -9.37 -24.51 -6.81
C VAL A 83 -8.13 -24.50 -5.92
N ASN A 84 -8.16 -25.18 -4.77
CA ASN A 84 -6.98 -25.29 -3.89
C ASN A 84 -5.81 -25.98 -4.59
N GLU A 85 -6.08 -27.08 -5.30
CA GLU A 85 -5.05 -27.80 -6.06
C GLU A 85 -4.44 -26.92 -7.16
N ALA A 86 -5.29 -26.24 -7.95
CA ALA A 86 -4.87 -25.37 -9.03
C ALA A 86 -4.03 -24.19 -8.54
N LEU A 87 -4.48 -23.48 -7.51
CA LEU A 87 -3.79 -22.32 -6.96
C LEU A 87 -2.56 -22.69 -6.14
N GLY A 88 -2.54 -23.83 -5.45
CA GLY A 88 -1.38 -24.32 -4.73
C GLY A 88 -0.14 -24.49 -5.61
N SER A 89 -0.35 -24.88 -6.89
CA SER A 89 0.74 -24.98 -7.86
C SER A 89 1.25 -23.63 -8.38
N LEU A 90 0.42 -22.58 -8.36
CA LEU A 90 0.74 -21.26 -8.90
C LEU A 90 1.26 -20.29 -7.84
N SER A 91 0.81 -20.43 -6.60
CA SER A 91 1.05 -19.47 -5.53
C SER A 91 2.42 -19.56 -4.85
N GLY A 92 3.29 -20.48 -5.27
CA GLY A 92 4.60 -20.65 -4.65
C GLY A 92 4.54 -21.06 -3.17
N GLY A 93 3.45 -21.71 -2.74
CA GLY A 93 3.24 -22.16 -1.36
C GLY A 93 2.32 -21.24 -0.54
N HIS A 94 1.79 -20.17 -1.10
CA HIS A 94 0.74 -19.38 -0.43
C HIS A 94 -0.58 -20.15 -0.41
N THR A 95 -1.24 -20.12 0.73
CA THR A 95 -2.55 -20.76 0.93
C THR A 95 -3.67 -19.83 0.47
N LEU A 96 -4.74 -20.44 -0.04
CA LEU A 96 -6.00 -19.73 -0.31
C LEU A 96 -6.63 -19.30 1.01
N ASP A 97 -6.85 -18.01 1.20
CA ASP A 97 -7.47 -17.46 2.42
C ASP A 97 -8.99 -17.54 2.37
N GLU A 98 -9.56 -17.23 1.21
CA GLU A 98 -11.03 -17.17 1.06
C GLU A 98 -11.44 -17.53 -0.37
N LEU A 99 -12.59 -18.21 -0.49
CA LEU A 99 -13.24 -18.54 -1.76
C LEU A 99 -14.71 -18.11 -1.69
N ARG A 100 -15.15 -17.30 -2.65
CA ARG A 100 -16.51 -16.74 -2.70
C ARG A 100 -17.14 -16.92 -4.08
N ARG A 101 -18.47 -16.93 -4.12
CA ARG A 101 -19.22 -16.84 -5.38
C ARG A 101 -19.16 -15.41 -5.92
N THR A 102 -19.12 -15.31 -7.24
CA THR A 102 -19.34 -14.05 -7.96
C THR A 102 -20.75 -14.03 -8.54
N PRO A 103 -21.25 -12.88 -9.02
CA PRO A 103 -22.49 -12.81 -9.80
C PRO A 103 -22.42 -13.57 -11.12
N LEU A 104 -21.24 -13.96 -11.60
CA LEU A 104 -21.06 -14.78 -12.80
C LEU A 104 -21.18 -16.26 -12.44
N PRO A 105 -22.15 -17.00 -13.02
CA PRO A 105 -22.25 -18.44 -12.79
C PRO A 105 -20.96 -19.16 -13.20
N GLY A 106 -20.50 -20.10 -12.36
CA GLY A 106 -19.31 -20.89 -12.62
C GLY A 106 -17.98 -20.18 -12.41
N ILE A 107 -17.97 -18.91 -12.01
CA ILE A 107 -16.77 -18.15 -11.68
C ILE A 107 -16.74 -17.81 -10.19
N LEU A 108 -15.65 -18.17 -9.53
CA LEU A 108 -15.39 -17.90 -8.13
C LEU A 108 -14.34 -16.80 -7.97
N GLU A 109 -14.44 -16.05 -6.87
CA GLU A 109 -13.42 -15.12 -6.38
C GLU A 109 -12.55 -15.87 -5.36
N ALA A 110 -11.26 -15.97 -5.62
CA ALA A 110 -10.26 -16.53 -4.74
C ALA A 110 -9.37 -15.41 -4.20
N ARG A 111 -9.16 -15.38 -2.87
CA ARG A 111 -8.28 -14.41 -2.21
C ARG A 111 -7.03 -15.09 -1.66
N ILE A 112 -5.88 -14.50 -1.97
CA ILE A 112 -4.56 -14.87 -1.43
C ILE A 112 -3.92 -13.59 -0.90
N GLY A 113 -3.88 -13.41 0.41
CA GLY A 113 -3.46 -12.13 1.03
C GLY A 113 -4.41 -11.00 0.64
N THR A 114 -3.88 -10.01 -0.07
CA THR A 114 -4.64 -8.87 -0.63
C THR A 114 -5.00 -9.06 -2.11
N ASP A 115 -4.52 -10.11 -2.75
CA ASP A 115 -4.74 -10.35 -4.16
C ASP A 115 -6.07 -11.08 -4.38
N LEU A 116 -6.85 -10.60 -5.35
CA LEU A 116 -8.07 -11.22 -5.83
C LEU A 116 -7.85 -11.84 -7.20
N ILE A 117 -8.26 -13.07 -7.33
CA ILE A 117 -8.16 -13.87 -8.54
C ILE A 117 -9.56 -14.42 -8.86
N TYR A 118 -9.95 -14.40 -10.13
CA TYR A 118 -11.17 -15.06 -10.57
C TYR A 118 -10.83 -16.37 -11.22
N ILE A 119 -11.49 -17.45 -10.81
CA ILE A 119 -11.21 -18.82 -11.25
C ILE A 119 -12.52 -19.54 -11.53
N ASP A 120 -12.55 -20.40 -12.54
CA ASP A 120 -13.71 -21.24 -12.78
C ASP A 120 -13.83 -22.35 -11.72
N GLU A 121 -15.05 -22.83 -11.50
CA GLU A 121 -15.36 -23.84 -10.47
C GLU A 121 -14.58 -25.15 -10.63
N THR A 122 -14.02 -25.42 -11.83
CA THR A 122 -13.21 -26.62 -12.11
C THR A 122 -11.73 -26.43 -11.81
N GLY A 123 -11.29 -25.21 -11.48
CA GLY A 123 -9.88 -24.87 -11.25
C GLY A 123 -9.03 -24.85 -12.52
N ARG A 124 -9.65 -24.86 -13.71
CA ARG A 124 -8.94 -24.96 -15.00
C ARG A 124 -8.54 -23.61 -15.59
N TYR A 125 -9.36 -22.59 -15.42
CA TYR A 125 -9.18 -21.28 -16.02
C TYR A 125 -9.16 -20.18 -14.97
N ILE A 126 -8.23 -19.25 -15.11
CA ILE A 126 -8.02 -18.16 -14.15
C ILE A 126 -7.93 -16.82 -14.89
N PHE A 127 -8.51 -15.79 -14.29
CA PHE A 127 -8.34 -14.39 -14.70
C PHE A 127 -7.46 -13.70 -13.68
N MET A 128 -6.29 -13.25 -14.12
CA MET A 128 -5.34 -12.51 -13.30
C MET A 128 -5.32 -11.05 -13.72
N ASN A 129 -5.25 -10.14 -12.74
CA ASN A 129 -5.14 -8.68 -12.95
C ASN A 129 -6.29 -8.10 -13.79
N GLY A 130 -7.50 -8.62 -13.62
CA GLY A 130 -8.70 -8.13 -14.29
C GLY A 130 -9.77 -7.72 -13.28
N ASP A 131 -10.53 -6.67 -13.63
CA ASP A 131 -11.65 -6.20 -12.83
C ASP A 131 -12.97 -6.85 -13.27
N LEU A 132 -13.77 -7.26 -12.31
CA LEU A 132 -15.17 -7.63 -12.51
C LEU A 132 -16.05 -6.39 -12.36
N ILE A 133 -16.60 -5.94 -13.49
CA ILE A 133 -17.42 -4.73 -13.55
C ILE A 133 -18.87 -5.10 -13.86
N ASP A 134 -19.79 -4.69 -13.00
CA ASP A 134 -21.21 -4.73 -13.28
C ASP A 134 -21.60 -3.55 -14.20
N LEU A 135 -21.86 -3.84 -15.45
CA LEU A 135 -22.20 -2.82 -16.45
C LEU A 135 -23.57 -2.18 -16.22
N GLN A 136 -24.51 -2.86 -15.54
CA GLN A 136 -25.83 -2.33 -15.23
C GLN A 136 -25.75 -1.27 -14.13
N SER A 137 -25.08 -1.56 -13.03
CA SER A 137 -24.86 -0.63 -11.92
C SER A 137 -23.65 0.27 -12.13
N ARG A 138 -22.78 -0.02 -13.12
CA ARG A 138 -21.48 0.62 -13.38
C ARG A 138 -20.50 0.52 -12.19
N ARG A 139 -20.65 -0.53 -11.38
CA ARG A 139 -19.80 -0.76 -10.22
C ARG A 139 -18.63 -1.66 -10.58
N ASN A 140 -17.45 -1.32 -10.10
CA ASN A 140 -16.28 -2.20 -10.13
C ASN A 140 -16.28 -3.07 -8.86
N LEU A 141 -16.78 -4.30 -8.98
CA LEU A 141 -16.96 -5.21 -7.85
C LEU A 141 -15.61 -5.66 -7.29
N THR A 142 -14.58 -5.80 -8.13
CA THR A 142 -13.22 -6.10 -7.69
C THR A 142 -12.66 -4.98 -6.82
N GLN A 143 -12.75 -3.73 -7.29
CA GLN A 143 -12.24 -2.60 -6.54
C GLN A 143 -12.98 -2.40 -5.21
N GLU A 144 -14.31 -2.53 -5.22
CA GLU A 144 -15.11 -2.45 -4.00
C GLU A 144 -14.69 -3.52 -2.98
N ARG A 145 -14.41 -4.74 -3.45
CA ARG A 145 -13.94 -5.83 -2.59
C ARG A 145 -12.55 -5.57 -2.04
N VAL A 146 -11.62 -5.07 -2.86
CA VAL A 146 -10.29 -4.65 -2.40
C VAL A 146 -10.40 -3.53 -1.37
N ASP A 147 -11.27 -2.54 -1.61
CA ASP A 147 -11.50 -1.44 -0.67
C ASP A 147 -12.04 -1.95 0.68
N ASP A 148 -12.94 -2.93 0.67
CA ASP A 148 -13.47 -3.55 1.90
C ASP A 148 -12.38 -4.36 2.64
N LEU A 149 -11.59 -5.15 1.93
CA LEU A 149 -10.49 -5.93 2.51
C LEU A 149 -9.38 -5.07 3.11
N MET A 150 -9.19 -3.89 2.55
CA MET A 150 -8.17 -2.92 2.98
C MET A 150 -8.74 -1.83 3.91
N ALA A 151 -10.01 -1.94 4.29
CA ALA A 151 -10.60 -1.03 5.26
C ALA A 151 -9.95 -1.24 6.65
N ILE A 152 -9.71 -0.14 7.33
CA ILE A 152 -9.18 -0.13 8.69
C ILE A 152 -10.20 0.55 9.61
N ASP A 153 -10.10 0.36 10.92
CA ASP A 153 -10.83 1.27 11.82
C ASP A 153 -10.16 2.65 11.77
N PHE A 154 -10.93 3.68 11.38
CA PHE A 154 -10.42 5.05 11.36
C PHE A 154 -9.93 5.50 12.75
N GLY A 155 -10.50 4.93 13.82
CA GLY A 155 -10.10 5.17 15.21
C GLY A 155 -8.71 4.63 15.54
N ASP A 156 -8.21 3.66 14.78
CA ASP A 156 -6.87 3.08 14.97
C ASP A 156 -5.75 3.93 14.34
N LEU A 157 -6.11 4.96 13.56
CA LEU A 157 -5.11 5.87 13.03
C LEU A 157 -4.49 6.71 14.16
N PRO A 158 -3.15 6.74 14.29
CA PRO A 158 -2.45 7.57 15.28
C PRO A 158 -2.50 9.05 14.86
N LEU A 159 -3.64 9.71 15.12
CA LEU A 159 -3.91 11.08 14.68
C LEU A 159 -2.93 12.10 15.27
N GLU A 160 -2.23 11.77 16.35
CA GLU A 160 -1.14 12.57 16.94
C GLU A 160 0.08 12.72 16.01
N LEU A 161 0.22 11.83 15.00
CA LEU A 161 1.26 11.94 13.97
C LEU A 161 0.87 12.91 12.84
N ALA A 162 -0.40 13.27 12.75
CA ALA A 162 -0.93 14.19 11.77
C ALA A 162 -0.96 15.63 12.31
N PHE A 163 -1.02 16.58 11.42
CA PHE A 163 -1.53 17.92 11.76
C PHE A 163 -2.96 18.05 11.26
N GLU A 164 -3.71 18.89 11.95
CA GLU A 164 -5.14 19.06 11.71
C GLU A 164 -5.43 20.39 11.01
N GLN A 165 -6.42 20.38 10.15
CA GLN A 165 -7.06 21.55 9.56
C GLN A 165 -8.56 21.40 9.63
N VAL A 166 -9.25 22.38 10.20
CA VAL A 166 -10.70 22.40 10.29
C VAL A 166 -11.28 23.41 9.32
N ASN A 167 -12.15 22.95 8.43
CA ASN A 167 -12.91 23.79 7.52
C ASN A 167 -14.37 23.83 7.97
N GLY A 168 -14.91 25.02 8.22
CA GLY A 168 -16.26 25.21 8.71
C GLY A 168 -16.48 24.56 10.09
N LYS A 169 -17.53 23.75 10.24
CA LYS A 169 -17.84 23.09 11.53
C LYS A 169 -16.97 21.86 11.84
N GLY A 170 -16.30 21.29 10.84
CA GLY A 170 -15.40 20.15 11.04
C GLY A 170 -16.07 18.82 11.41
N GLU A 171 -17.38 18.65 11.15
CA GLU A 171 -18.12 17.46 11.59
C GLU A 171 -17.73 16.17 10.85
N ARG A 172 -17.35 16.27 9.58
CA ARG A 172 -16.83 15.16 8.78
C ARG A 172 -15.32 15.09 8.98
N ARG A 173 -14.77 13.89 9.02
CA ARG A 173 -13.33 13.71 9.22
C ARG A 173 -12.74 12.90 8.07
N ILE A 174 -11.51 13.23 7.69
CA ILE A 174 -10.70 12.45 6.76
C ILE A 174 -9.25 12.44 7.21
N ALA A 175 -8.53 11.38 6.89
CA ALA A 175 -7.08 11.30 7.07
C ALA A 175 -6.43 11.24 5.69
N VAL A 176 -5.48 12.14 5.43
CA VAL A 176 -4.87 12.32 4.10
C VAL A 176 -3.36 12.14 4.19
N PHE A 177 -2.83 11.21 3.42
CA PHE A 177 -1.40 10.94 3.29
C PHE A 177 -0.88 11.63 2.02
N GLU A 178 0.02 12.59 2.17
CA GLU A 178 0.49 13.46 1.08
C GLU A 178 2.01 13.66 1.09
N ASP A 179 2.57 13.80 -0.10
CA ASP A 179 3.97 14.18 -0.32
C ASP A 179 4.04 15.55 -1.00
N PRO A 180 4.94 16.48 -0.59
CA PRO A 180 5.01 17.84 -1.12
C PRO A 180 5.40 17.92 -2.60
N ASN A 181 5.98 16.85 -3.17
CA ASN A 181 6.33 16.79 -4.59
C ASN A 181 5.32 16.03 -5.44
N CYS A 182 4.25 15.51 -4.83
CA CYS A 182 3.19 14.79 -5.54
C CYS A 182 2.26 15.75 -6.30
N GLY A 183 2.21 15.63 -7.63
CA GLY A 183 1.33 16.46 -8.47
C GLY A 183 -0.17 16.24 -8.19
N TYR A 184 -0.58 15.01 -7.89
CA TYR A 184 -1.96 14.71 -7.53
C TYR A 184 -2.31 15.17 -6.10
N CYS A 185 -1.35 15.15 -5.16
CA CYS A 185 -1.53 15.73 -3.83
C CYS A 185 -1.81 17.23 -3.91
N LYS A 186 -1.07 17.94 -4.76
CA LYS A 186 -1.28 19.39 -5.00
C LYS A 186 -2.69 19.69 -5.51
N ARG A 187 -3.19 18.89 -6.45
CA ARG A 187 -4.56 19.01 -6.97
C ARG A 187 -5.59 18.71 -5.88
N LEU A 188 -5.43 17.58 -5.18
CA LEU A 188 -6.32 17.18 -4.11
C LEU A 188 -6.36 18.27 -3.03
N ARG A 189 -5.21 18.78 -2.57
CA ARG A 189 -5.14 19.81 -1.54
C ARG A 189 -5.89 21.08 -1.95
N ALA A 190 -5.72 21.55 -3.19
CA ALA A 190 -6.44 22.70 -3.71
C ALA A 190 -7.98 22.50 -3.71
N ASP A 191 -8.46 21.26 -3.86
CA ASP A 191 -9.88 20.95 -3.80
C ASP A 191 -10.36 20.75 -2.37
N LEU A 192 -9.56 20.13 -1.48
CA LEU A 192 -9.87 19.97 -0.07
C LEU A 192 -10.06 21.32 0.64
N LEU A 193 -9.30 22.36 0.24
CA LEU A 193 -9.44 23.70 0.78
C LEU A 193 -10.78 24.39 0.46
N LYS A 194 -11.49 23.88 -0.55
CA LYS A 194 -12.82 24.37 -0.94
C LYS A 194 -13.97 23.65 -0.25
N LEU A 195 -13.65 22.54 0.45
CA LEU A 195 -14.67 21.80 1.19
C LEU A 195 -15.06 22.55 2.45
N ASP A 196 -16.33 22.53 2.76
CA ASP A 196 -16.85 22.98 4.03
C ASP A 196 -17.14 21.81 4.97
N ASN A 197 -17.26 22.07 6.25
CA ASN A 197 -17.67 21.12 7.29
C ASN A 197 -16.83 19.83 7.31
N VAL A 198 -15.49 19.96 7.26
CA VAL A 198 -14.56 18.83 7.30
C VAL A 198 -13.33 19.11 8.15
N THR A 199 -12.96 18.14 8.98
CA THR A 199 -11.66 18.07 9.64
C THR A 199 -10.72 17.18 8.85
N ILE A 200 -9.57 17.72 8.47
CA ILE A 200 -8.55 17.07 7.64
C ILE A 200 -7.34 16.78 8.52
N HIS A 201 -7.09 15.50 8.81
CA HIS A 201 -5.87 15.04 9.48
C HIS A 201 -4.84 14.70 8.41
N THR A 202 -3.77 15.47 8.31
CA THR A 202 -2.74 15.28 7.28
C THR A 202 -1.52 14.57 7.84
N PHE A 203 -1.19 13.42 7.24
CA PHE A 203 0.00 12.63 7.50
C PHE A 203 1.04 12.96 6.42
N PRO A 204 2.09 13.71 6.75
CA PRO A 204 3.10 14.13 5.78
C PRO A 204 4.02 12.98 5.41
N MET A 205 3.97 12.58 4.15
CA MET A 205 4.92 11.63 3.56
C MET A 205 6.10 12.39 2.92
N ALA A 206 7.24 11.70 2.78
CA ALA A 206 8.45 12.35 2.24
C ALA A 206 9.34 11.32 1.55
N PHE A 207 8.94 10.83 0.33
CA PHE A 207 9.65 9.77 -0.36
C PHE A 207 9.72 9.91 -1.88
N LEU A 208 8.92 10.79 -2.50
CA LEU A 208 8.83 10.87 -3.96
C LEU A 208 10.04 11.54 -4.62
N ALA A 209 10.71 12.46 -3.93
CA ALA A 209 11.88 13.16 -4.45
C ALA A 209 12.90 13.42 -3.35
N ALA A 210 14.15 13.71 -3.75
CA ALA A 210 15.25 13.93 -2.82
C ALA A 210 15.01 15.10 -1.85
N ASP A 211 14.22 16.10 -2.24
CA ASP A 211 13.89 17.26 -1.42
C ASP A 211 12.52 17.18 -0.72
N SER A 212 11.78 16.05 -0.87
CA SER A 212 10.48 15.86 -0.21
C SER A 212 10.60 15.99 1.31
N GLU A 213 11.61 15.37 1.92
CA GLU A 213 11.79 15.42 3.37
C GLU A 213 12.15 16.83 3.85
N SER A 214 13.07 17.52 3.18
CA SER A 214 13.44 18.89 3.53
C SER A 214 12.25 19.84 3.46
N LYS A 215 11.43 19.76 2.41
CA LYS A 215 10.21 20.55 2.24
C LYS A 215 9.18 20.25 3.33
N ALA A 216 8.93 18.94 3.60
CA ALA A 216 7.98 18.53 4.62
C ALA A 216 8.43 19.00 6.01
N ARG A 217 9.70 18.82 6.38
CA ARG A 217 10.25 19.31 7.66
C ARG A 217 10.04 20.80 7.84
N LYS A 218 10.35 21.60 6.82
CA LYS A 218 10.15 23.05 6.89
C LYS A 218 8.70 23.43 7.11
N ALA A 219 7.75 22.76 6.46
CA ALA A 219 6.34 23.01 6.66
C ALA A 219 5.89 22.59 8.08
N LEU A 220 6.36 21.44 8.58
CA LEU A 220 6.03 20.92 9.91
C LEU A 220 6.67 21.73 11.03
N CYS A 221 7.78 22.44 10.76
CA CYS A 221 8.45 23.32 11.73
C CYS A 221 7.94 24.78 11.66
N ALA A 222 6.95 25.08 10.84
CA ALA A 222 6.29 26.38 10.83
C ALA A 222 5.34 26.53 12.03
N PRO A 223 5.09 27.75 12.53
CA PRO A 223 4.13 27.99 13.61
C PRO A 223 2.72 27.49 13.32
N ASP A 224 2.26 27.68 12.08
CA ASP A 224 1.02 27.09 11.56
C ASP A 224 1.38 26.05 10.49
N LYS A 225 1.36 24.77 10.89
CA LYS A 225 1.71 23.64 10.04
C LYS A 225 0.72 23.49 8.88
N ALA A 226 -0.57 23.69 9.14
CA ALA A 226 -1.62 23.53 8.14
C ALA A 226 -1.50 24.61 7.07
N GLN A 227 -1.34 25.86 7.44
CA GLN A 227 -1.13 26.95 6.51
C GLN A 227 0.15 26.74 5.70
N ALA A 228 1.27 26.40 6.36
CA ALA A 228 2.54 26.18 5.68
C ALA A 228 2.48 25.02 4.67
N TRP A 229 1.77 23.94 5.01
CA TRP A 229 1.55 22.82 4.10
C TRP A 229 0.70 23.20 2.90
N ASN A 230 -0.37 23.96 3.12
CA ASN A 230 -1.22 24.47 2.05
C ASN A 230 -0.44 25.38 1.08
N GLU A 231 0.34 26.33 1.60
CA GLU A 231 1.20 27.21 0.79
C GLU A 231 2.24 26.40 0.01
N LEU A 232 2.81 25.37 0.63
CA LEU A 232 3.78 24.49 -0.02
C LEU A 232 3.15 23.69 -1.17
N LEU A 233 2.00 23.05 -0.95
CA LEU A 233 1.39 22.19 -1.96
C LEU A 233 0.71 22.99 -3.07
N VAL A 234 -0.05 24.05 -2.71
CA VAL A 234 -0.87 24.80 -3.68
C VAL A 234 -0.03 25.85 -4.42
N HIS A 235 0.86 26.53 -3.70
CA HIS A 235 1.62 27.67 -4.25
C HIS A 235 3.12 27.37 -4.42
N GLY A 236 3.59 26.19 -4.00
CA GLY A 236 5.01 25.81 -4.08
C GLY A 236 5.91 26.61 -3.13
N LYS A 237 5.34 27.34 -2.17
CA LYS A 237 6.07 28.20 -1.25
C LYS A 237 6.65 27.39 -0.10
N VAL A 238 7.95 27.19 -0.13
CA VAL A 238 8.70 26.50 0.94
C VAL A 238 8.94 27.50 2.08
N PRO A 239 8.61 27.15 3.35
CA PRO A 239 8.88 28.03 4.49
C PRO A 239 10.37 28.31 4.67
N ASP A 240 10.71 29.55 5.04
CA ASP A 240 12.09 29.98 5.31
C ASP A 240 12.45 29.74 6.77
N ASN A 241 12.61 28.44 7.14
CA ASN A 241 13.13 27.99 8.42
C ASN A 241 14.10 26.82 8.23
N ALA A 242 14.84 26.47 9.25
CA ALA A 242 15.85 25.42 9.18
C ALA A 242 15.27 23.99 9.06
N GLY A 243 13.99 23.77 9.40
CA GLY A 243 13.36 22.44 9.41
C GLY A 243 13.96 21.47 10.43
N THR A 244 14.50 21.98 11.55
CA THR A 244 15.26 21.17 12.55
C THR A 244 14.44 20.78 13.77
N CYS A 245 13.15 21.13 13.84
CA CYS A 245 12.30 20.69 14.93
C CYS A 245 12.00 19.18 14.85
N ASP A 246 11.47 18.62 15.93
CA ASP A 246 10.96 17.25 15.93
C ASP A 246 9.73 17.14 15.04
N THR A 247 9.72 16.10 14.18
CA THR A 247 8.65 15.87 13.22
C THR A 247 8.19 14.42 13.23
N SER A 248 6.95 14.20 12.79
CA SER A 248 6.36 12.86 12.70
C SER A 248 6.75 12.07 11.43
N ILE A 249 7.61 12.60 10.55
CA ILE A 249 7.89 12.03 9.22
C ILE A 249 8.32 10.56 9.30
N GLU A 250 9.24 10.21 10.21
CA GLU A 250 9.72 8.83 10.32
C GLU A 250 8.62 7.90 10.87
N ALA A 251 7.86 8.34 11.86
CA ALA A 251 6.73 7.58 12.39
C ALA A 251 5.62 7.41 11.33
N VAL A 252 5.36 8.43 10.51
CA VAL A 252 4.44 8.34 9.36
C VAL A 252 4.98 7.37 8.31
N ARG A 253 6.28 7.34 8.03
CA ARG A 253 6.92 6.38 7.12
C ARG A 253 6.72 4.93 7.60
N GLU A 254 6.85 4.68 8.90
CA GLU A 254 6.55 3.37 9.50
C GLU A 254 5.07 3.02 9.38
N LEU A 255 4.18 3.97 9.68
CA LEU A 255 2.74 3.80 9.54
C LEU A 255 2.35 3.46 8.10
N THR A 256 2.92 4.16 7.11
CA THR A 256 2.61 3.88 5.69
C THR A 256 3.02 2.48 5.27
N ARG A 257 4.14 1.95 5.78
CA ARG A 257 4.55 0.56 5.54
C ARG A 257 3.54 -0.43 6.14
N LYS A 258 3.08 -0.20 7.37
CA LYS A 258 2.07 -1.04 8.04
C LYS A 258 0.73 -1.04 7.30
N LEU A 259 0.32 0.11 6.77
CA LEU A 259 -0.94 0.29 6.03
C LEU A 259 -0.83 -0.11 4.54
N GLY A 260 0.34 -0.57 4.08
CA GLY A 260 0.57 -0.91 2.68
C GLY A 260 0.40 0.27 1.72
N ILE A 261 0.72 1.50 2.18
CA ILE A 261 0.64 2.71 1.36
C ILE A 261 1.94 2.85 0.55
N THR A 262 1.85 2.65 -0.76
CA THR A 262 2.99 2.71 -1.68
C THR A 262 2.98 3.92 -2.59
N GLY A 263 1.94 4.74 -2.53
CA GLY A 263 1.77 5.95 -3.36
C GLY A 263 0.97 7.03 -2.66
N THR A 264 0.91 8.22 -3.25
CA THR A 264 0.17 9.38 -2.74
C THR A 264 -0.65 10.06 -3.86
N PRO A 265 -1.74 10.74 -3.50
CA PRO A 265 -2.35 10.81 -2.17
C PRO A 265 -3.09 9.53 -1.80
N VAL A 266 -3.27 9.28 -0.50
CA VAL A 266 -4.24 8.30 0.02
C VAL A 266 -5.13 9.00 1.02
N VAL A 267 -6.44 8.79 0.93
CA VAL A 267 -7.43 9.36 1.84
C VAL A 267 -8.19 8.23 2.53
N PHE A 268 -8.20 8.22 3.85
CA PHE A 268 -9.09 7.37 4.63
C PHE A 268 -10.32 8.15 5.08
N PHE A 269 -11.46 7.47 5.02
CA PHE A 269 -12.75 7.97 5.45
C PHE A 269 -13.20 7.33 6.77
N PRO A 270 -14.19 7.91 7.49
CA PRO A 270 -14.64 7.40 8.79
C PRO A 270 -15.09 5.93 8.79
N ASN A 271 -15.62 5.42 7.68
CA ASN A 271 -16.02 4.01 7.53
C ASN A 271 -14.82 3.06 7.30
N GLY A 272 -13.59 3.56 7.36
CA GLY A 272 -12.37 2.79 7.19
C GLY A 272 -11.93 2.60 5.73
N ARG A 273 -12.79 2.86 4.75
CA ARG A 273 -12.42 2.75 3.33
C ARG A 273 -11.40 3.80 2.94
N ARG A 274 -10.59 3.49 1.92
CA ARG A 274 -9.57 4.40 1.41
C ARG A 274 -9.78 4.73 -0.06
N LEU A 275 -9.43 5.96 -0.43
CA LEU A 275 -9.24 6.40 -1.80
C LEU A 275 -7.75 6.47 -2.08
N VAL A 276 -7.27 5.74 -3.09
CA VAL A 276 -5.89 5.83 -3.58
C VAL A 276 -5.86 6.71 -4.83
N GLY A 277 -5.04 7.75 -4.81
CA GLY A 277 -4.94 8.70 -5.91
C GLY A 277 -5.94 9.85 -5.82
N TYR A 278 -6.17 10.48 -6.96
CA TYR A 278 -7.02 11.67 -7.10
C TYR A 278 -8.30 11.34 -7.88
N VAL A 279 -9.42 11.87 -7.40
CA VAL A 279 -10.70 11.90 -8.12
C VAL A 279 -11.20 13.32 -8.24
N PRO A 280 -12.02 13.66 -9.27
CA PRO A 280 -12.60 15.00 -9.41
C PRO A 280 -13.44 15.40 -8.20
N PRO A 281 -13.54 16.73 -7.88
CA PRO A 281 -14.21 17.24 -6.68
C PRO A 281 -15.64 16.74 -6.48
N ALA A 282 -16.44 16.62 -7.53
CA ALA A 282 -17.80 16.13 -7.43
C ALA A 282 -17.84 14.68 -6.93
N ARG A 283 -16.94 13.80 -7.43
CA ARG A 283 -16.85 12.42 -6.97
C ARG A 283 -16.32 12.35 -5.54
N PHE A 284 -15.32 13.17 -5.21
CA PHE A 284 -14.80 13.23 -3.84
C PHE A 284 -15.89 13.64 -2.84
N SER A 285 -16.67 14.66 -3.15
CA SER A 285 -17.78 15.12 -2.29
C SER A 285 -18.85 14.05 -2.11
N GLN A 286 -19.14 13.27 -3.15
CA GLN A 286 -20.06 12.14 -3.08
C GLN A 286 -19.51 11.05 -2.13
N MET A 287 -18.24 10.66 -2.29
CA MET A 287 -17.59 9.67 -1.41
C MET A 287 -17.55 10.16 0.04
N LEU A 288 -17.21 11.45 0.25
CA LEU A 288 -17.19 12.03 1.59
C LEU A 288 -18.57 11.99 2.26
N ALA A 289 -19.65 12.23 1.50
CA ALA A 289 -21.01 12.12 2.03
C ALA A 289 -21.39 10.67 2.35
N GLU A 290 -21.11 9.75 1.44
CA GLU A 290 -21.41 8.32 1.58
C GLU A 290 -20.62 7.65 2.71
N TYR A 291 -19.31 7.94 2.84
CA TYR A 291 -18.41 7.26 3.76
C TYR A 291 -18.29 7.96 5.13
N SER A 292 -18.86 9.14 5.29
CA SER A 292 -18.98 9.82 6.60
C SER A 292 -20.27 9.44 7.36
N ALA A 293 -21.25 8.85 6.68
CA ALA A 293 -22.45 8.33 7.32
C ALA A 293 -22.09 7.00 8.01
N ARG A 294 -22.12 6.98 9.35
CA ARG A 294 -22.08 5.77 10.18
C ARG A 294 -23.49 5.31 10.50
#